data_b130941c541c63558fa9a55b1085b299
#
_entry.id   b130941c541c63558fa9a55b1085b299
#
_cell.length_a   1.000
_cell.length_b   1.000
_cell.length_c   1.000
_cell.angle_alpha   90.00
_cell.angle_beta   90.00
_cell.angle_gamma   90.00
#
_symmetry.space_group_name_H-M   'P 1'
#
loop_
_entity.id
_entity.type
_entity.pdbx_description
1 polymer ?
#
loop_
_entity_poly.entity_id
_entity_poly.type
_entity_poly.pdbx_seq_one_letter_code
_entity_poly.pdbx_strand_id
1 'polypeptide(L)' 'MTRLEANIKILNITKQLAYMFPDMRFIQLLIVIDAVIDTDQFNEESSVTLERIKNKIKQLRQK' A
#
# COMPACT_ATOMS: atom_id res chain seq x y z
N MET A 1 -1.30 13.04 11.50
CA MET A 1 -1.37 11.56 11.55
C MET A 1 -0.07 11.01 12.13
N THR A 2 -0.17 10.18 13.13
CA THR A 2 1.03 9.53 13.70
C THR A 2 1.52 8.40 12.78
N ARG A 3 2.77 7.99 13.00
CA ARG A 3 3.33 6.85 12.26
C ARG A 3 2.53 5.59 12.51
N LEU A 4 2.11 5.35 13.75
CA LEU A 4 1.30 4.19 14.10
C LEU A 4 -0.04 4.20 13.33
N GLU A 5 -0.70 5.34 13.30
CA GLU A 5 -1.97 5.47 12.56
C GLU A 5 -1.78 5.21 11.06
N ALA A 6 -0.73 5.75 10.46
CA ALA A 6 -0.43 5.50 9.06
C ALA A 6 -0.14 4.02 8.80
N ASN A 7 0.63 3.38 9.68
CA ASN A 7 0.94 1.95 9.55
C ASN A 7 -0.33 1.10 9.61
N ILE A 8 -1.22 1.40 10.55
CA ILE A 8 -2.48 0.66 10.69
C ILE A 8 -3.36 0.82 9.46
N LYS A 9 -3.43 2.04 8.90
CA LYS A 9 -4.20 2.28 7.68
C LYS A 9 -3.63 1.50 6.49
N ILE A 10 -2.31 1.45 6.36
CA ILE A 10 -1.65 0.66 5.31
C ILE A 10 -1.99 -0.82 5.46
N LEU A 11 -1.91 -1.34 6.68
CA LEU A 11 -2.23 -2.74 6.94
C LEU A 11 -3.69 -3.06 6.62
N ASN A 12 -4.61 -2.16 6.97
CA ASN A 12 -6.03 -2.35 6.67
C ASN A 12 -6.30 -2.35 5.17
N ILE A 13 -5.67 -1.44 4.42
CA ILE A 13 -5.81 -1.41 2.97
C ILE A 13 -5.27 -2.70 2.36
N THR A 14 -4.10 -3.14 2.81
CA THR A 14 -3.48 -4.37 2.32
C THR A 14 -4.37 -5.58 2.60
N LYS A 15 -4.96 -5.62 3.79
CA LYS A 15 -5.88 -6.70 4.16
C LYS A 15 -7.09 -6.75 3.22
N GLN A 16 -7.71 -5.60 2.93
CA GLN A 16 -8.85 -5.54 2.03
C GLN A 16 -8.48 -6.03 0.62
N LEU A 17 -7.32 -5.61 0.13
CA LEU A 17 -6.84 -6.03 -1.18
C LEU A 17 -6.57 -7.53 -1.24
N ALA A 18 -6.08 -8.11 -0.15
CA ALA A 18 -5.87 -9.56 -0.08
C ALA A 18 -7.19 -10.33 -0.25
N TYR A 19 -8.28 -9.83 0.33
CA TYR A 19 -9.60 -10.43 0.14
C TYR A 19 -10.12 -10.26 -1.29
N MET A 20 -9.83 -9.12 -1.92
CA MET A 20 -10.27 -8.87 -3.30
C MET A 20 -9.49 -9.68 -4.32
N PHE A 21 -8.24 -10.01 -4.03
CA PHE A 21 -7.35 -10.72 -4.95
C PHE A 21 -6.73 -11.93 -4.24
N PRO A 22 -7.53 -12.95 -3.92
CA PRO A 22 -7.07 -14.06 -3.06
C PRO A 22 -5.97 -14.92 -3.68
N ASP A 23 -5.83 -14.89 -5.01
CA ASP A 23 -4.81 -15.68 -5.69
C ASP A 23 -3.49 -14.93 -5.86
N MET A 24 -3.44 -13.67 -5.48
CA MET A 24 -2.24 -12.86 -5.61
C MET A 24 -1.32 -13.10 -4.42
N ARG A 25 -0.05 -13.32 -4.70
CA ARG A 25 0.95 -13.50 -3.65
C ARG A 25 1.21 -12.19 -2.92
N PHE A 26 1.60 -12.28 -1.66
CA PHE A 26 1.72 -11.10 -0.81
C PHE A 26 2.65 -10.03 -1.39
N ILE A 27 3.83 -10.42 -1.86
CA ILE A 27 4.78 -9.45 -2.42
C ILE A 27 4.22 -8.83 -3.71
N GLN A 28 3.54 -9.61 -4.54
CA GLN A 28 2.88 -9.07 -5.74
C GLN A 28 1.84 -8.02 -5.35
N LEU A 29 1.08 -8.28 -4.29
CA LEU A 29 0.07 -7.35 -3.80
C LEU A 29 0.70 -6.02 -3.42
N LEU A 30 1.81 -6.05 -2.67
CA LEU A 30 2.50 -4.85 -2.23
C LEU A 30 3.06 -4.05 -3.40
N ILE A 31 3.55 -4.73 -4.43
CA ILE A 31 4.10 -4.06 -5.63
C ILE A 31 2.97 -3.40 -6.44
N VAL A 32 1.87 -4.09 -6.61
CA VAL A 32 0.74 -3.56 -7.40
C VAL A 32 0.20 -2.25 -6.82
N ILE A 33 0.17 -2.12 -5.50
CA ILE A 33 -0.34 -0.91 -4.86
C ILE A 33 0.77 0.12 -4.57
N ASP A 34 1.98 -0.12 -5.06
CA ASP A 34 3.15 0.74 -4.83
C ASP A 34 3.53 0.87 -3.35
N ALA A 35 3.20 -0.12 -2.54
CA ALA A 35 3.69 -0.17 -1.17
C ALA A 35 5.18 -0.45 -1.14
N VAL A 36 5.64 -1.30 -2.07
CA VAL A 36 7.06 -1.58 -2.30
C VAL A 36 7.41 -1.14 -3.71
N ILE A 37 8.39 -0.26 -3.84
CA ILE A 37 8.85 0.26 -5.12
C ILE A 37 10.37 0.06 -5.22
N ASP A 38 10.91 0.27 -6.42
CA ASP A 38 12.32 0.01 -6.71
C ASP A 38 13.20 1.18 -6.25
N THR A 39 13.13 1.51 -4.97
CA THR A 39 13.96 2.54 -4.32
C THR A 39 14.23 2.13 -2.88
N ASP A 40 15.18 2.82 -2.23
CA ASP A 40 15.44 2.60 -0.80
C ASP A 40 14.28 3.19 0.00
N GLN A 41 13.54 2.33 0.67
CA GLN A 41 12.36 2.71 1.44
C GLN A 41 12.55 2.53 2.95
N PHE A 42 13.71 2.08 3.39
CA PHE A 42 13.92 1.76 4.80
C PHE A 42 13.61 2.96 5.72
N ASN A 43 14.00 4.16 5.30
CA ASN A 43 13.78 5.38 6.08
C ASN A 43 12.56 6.17 5.62
N GLU A 44 11.74 5.62 4.73
CA GLU A 44 10.55 6.30 4.27
C GLU A 44 9.51 6.43 5.40
N GLU A 45 8.99 7.62 5.60
CA GLU A 45 7.95 7.84 6.59
C GLU A 45 6.65 7.16 6.16
N SER A 46 5.96 6.54 7.11
CA SER A 46 4.73 5.77 6.84
C SER A 46 3.63 6.60 6.20
N SER A 47 3.54 7.89 6.54
CA SER A 47 2.54 8.79 5.93
C SER A 47 2.79 8.97 4.44
N VAL A 48 4.04 9.00 4.01
CA VAL A 48 4.42 9.10 2.59
C VAL A 48 4.05 7.81 1.86
N THR A 49 4.34 6.66 2.47
CA THR A 49 3.96 5.36 1.92
C THR A 49 2.45 5.27 1.75
N LEU A 50 1.71 5.66 2.77
CA LEU A 50 0.23 5.62 2.75
C LEU A 50 -0.33 6.49 1.61
N GLU A 51 0.21 7.70 1.45
CA GLU A 51 -0.25 8.61 0.41
C GLU A 51 -0.01 8.04 -0.98
N ARG A 52 1.16 7.43 -1.20
CA ARG A 52 1.47 6.78 -2.47
C ARG A 52 0.51 5.62 -2.76
N ILE A 53 0.20 4.82 -1.75
CA ILE A 53 -0.74 3.70 -1.87
C ILE A 53 -2.13 4.22 -2.23
N LYS A 54 -2.60 5.25 -1.55
CA LYS A 54 -3.91 5.84 -1.84
C LYS A 54 -4.00 6.36 -3.27
N ASN A 55 -2.95 7.04 -3.73
CA ASN A 55 -2.90 7.56 -5.09
C ASN A 55 -2.94 6.44 -6.13
N LYS A 56 -2.22 5.35 -5.88
CA LYS A 56 -2.21 4.20 -6.78
C LYS A 56 -3.58 3.54 -6.86
N ILE A 57 -4.23 3.35 -5.74
CA ILE A 57 -5.57 2.75 -5.70
C ILE A 57 -6.55 3.64 -6.45
N LYS A 58 -6.46 4.94 -6.27
CA LYS A 58 -7.29 5.89 -6.99
C LYS A 58 -7.11 5.77 -8.51
N GLN A 59 -5.87 5.66 -8.97
CA GLN A 59 -5.58 5.45 -10.39
C GLN A 59 -6.19 4.15 -10.91
N LEU A 60 -6.09 3.08 -10.15
CA LEU A 60 -6.66 1.78 -10.53
C LEU A 60 -8.18 1.82 -10.64
N ARG A 61 -8.83 2.64 -9.84
CA ARG A 61 -10.30 2.77 -9.86
C ARG A 61 -10.81 3.65 -11.00
N GLN A 62 -9.96 4.44 -11.60
CA GLN A 62 -10.35 5.38 -12.68
C GLN A 62 -10.40 4.73 -14.05
N LYS A 63 -10.15 3.46 -14.16
CA LYS A 63 -10.19 2.76 -15.45
C LYS A 63 -11.59 2.30 -15.83
#